data_120e1fde558ca8a6f610c9ffe2d95583
#
_entry.id   120e1fde558ca8a6f610c9ffe2d95583
#
_cell.length_a   1.000
_cell.length_b   1.000
_cell.length_c   1.000
_cell.angle_alpha   90.00
_cell.angle_beta   90.00
_cell.angle_gamma   90.00
#
_symmetry.space_group_name_H-M   'P 1'
#
loop_
_entity.id
_entity.type
_entity.pdbx_description
1 polymer ?
#
loop_
_entity_poly.entity_id
_entity_poly.type
_entity_poly.pdbx_seq_one_letter_code
_entity_poly.pdbx_strand_id
1 'polypeptide(L)'
;SAFEALDVDSSIKEQAAFSQVKDLQIEYPIAENEEEEDNTYLSYNMVVGNAMDSTLGVAFDVLDYALLSAPGAPLKQALLDAGIGKDIYGDYSDGVLQPYFSVIAKGARAARKEEFVSIIRNCLQDIVKNGIDKKAVLSGINYMEFRYREADFGQFPKGLMYGLDIMGSWLYDDENAFSQVKLLEIYDQLKIAVNEGYFENLIQKWLLDNTHGAILTLVPKRGLAAQREKELADRLEAYRSSLSDEQLEEMVRKTKALEAYQESEERPEDLECIPMLKRSDIRKEVNGFSNEELQVEDSLFLYQDVCTNGIGYVNIMFEIKDMAVEKVHYLGLLKSVLGYVDTKNYTYGQLFNETNARTGGIQCGVDVFDKANDPEAFRTMFTIRGKALYSQMDFLFQMMEEILNTSKLSDTRRLGEIIGEIRSRGQASLIGAGHQTAVLRSAAYGSPMAEYQDEMAGVGYYKFIEDLEKNFQEKKDEIVAGLQ
;
A
#
# COMPACT_ATOMS: atom_id res chain seq x y z
N SER A 1 -38.73 -12.66 12.75
CA SER A 1 -38.12 -12.06 11.55
C SER A 1 -39.19 -11.22 10.84
N ALA A 2 -38.87 -10.00 10.43
CA ALA A 2 -39.75 -9.12 9.67
C ALA A 2 -39.84 -9.51 8.17
N PHE A 3 -39.00 -10.45 7.74
CA PHE A 3 -38.87 -10.88 6.35
C PHE A 3 -39.19 -12.38 6.24
N GLU A 4 -39.81 -12.76 5.15
CA GLU A 4 -39.97 -14.16 4.78
C GLU A 4 -38.69 -14.69 4.14
N ALA A 5 -38.41 -15.99 4.28
CA ALA A 5 -37.30 -16.63 3.62
C ALA A 5 -37.50 -16.57 2.10
N LEU A 6 -36.51 -16.11 1.37
CA LEU A 6 -36.46 -16.12 -0.08
C LEU A 6 -35.56 -17.30 -0.53
N ASP A 7 -36.05 -18.09 -1.46
CA ASP A 7 -35.26 -19.11 -2.15
C ASP A 7 -34.50 -18.43 -3.30
N VAL A 8 -33.25 -18.03 -3.02
CA VAL A 8 -32.43 -17.29 -3.96
C VAL A 8 -31.17 -18.09 -4.24
N ASP A 9 -30.89 -18.39 -5.50
CA ASP A 9 -29.56 -18.89 -5.92
C ASP A 9 -28.58 -17.72 -5.91
N SER A 10 -27.73 -17.68 -4.89
CA SER A 10 -26.66 -16.69 -4.73
C SER A 10 -25.27 -17.22 -5.16
N SER A 11 -25.22 -18.37 -5.82
CA SER A 11 -23.97 -18.96 -6.28
C SER A 11 -23.26 -18.05 -7.29
N ILE A 12 -21.96 -17.84 -7.07
CA ILE A 12 -21.10 -17.10 -7.99
C ILE A 12 -20.45 -18.12 -8.93
N LYS A 13 -20.67 -17.92 -10.24
CA LYS A 13 -20.14 -18.82 -11.27
C LYS A 13 -18.82 -18.30 -11.81
N GLU A 14 -17.91 -19.24 -12.10
CA GLU A 14 -16.68 -18.88 -12.81
C GLU A 14 -16.99 -18.37 -14.21
N GLN A 15 -16.29 -17.33 -14.61
CA GLN A 15 -16.28 -16.86 -15.99
C GLN A 15 -15.39 -17.78 -16.82
N ALA A 16 -15.88 -18.25 -17.93
CA ALA A 16 -15.08 -19.02 -18.88
C ALA A 16 -13.91 -18.18 -19.40
N ALA A 17 -12.75 -18.84 -19.58
CA ALA A 17 -11.56 -18.19 -20.10
C ALA A 17 -11.82 -17.55 -21.46
N PHE A 18 -11.26 -16.38 -21.69
CA PHE A 18 -11.31 -15.73 -23.00
C PHE A 18 -10.51 -16.55 -24.03
N SER A 19 -10.98 -16.56 -25.27
CA SER A 19 -10.25 -17.20 -26.37
C SER A 19 -8.94 -16.48 -26.74
N GLN A 20 -8.84 -15.20 -26.40
CA GLN A 20 -7.66 -14.36 -26.56
C GLN A 20 -7.66 -13.25 -25.51
N VAL A 21 -6.51 -12.74 -25.16
CA VAL A 21 -6.37 -11.57 -24.27
C VAL A 21 -7.17 -10.40 -24.85
N LYS A 22 -8.01 -9.78 -24.05
CA LYS A 22 -8.81 -8.61 -24.46
C LYS A 22 -7.92 -7.37 -24.52
N ASP A 23 -8.18 -6.52 -25.50
CA ASP A 23 -7.55 -5.19 -25.61
C ASP A 23 -8.66 -4.14 -25.44
N LEU A 24 -8.57 -3.35 -24.38
CA LEU A 24 -9.61 -2.39 -23.97
C LEU A 24 -8.99 -1.01 -23.80
N GLN A 25 -9.69 -0.02 -24.32
CA GLN A 25 -9.36 1.39 -24.09
C GLN A 25 -10.58 2.09 -23.49
N ILE A 26 -10.37 2.79 -22.38
CA ILE A 26 -11.42 3.49 -21.62
C ILE A 26 -10.93 4.91 -21.34
N GLU A 27 -11.80 5.89 -21.55
CA GLU A 27 -11.54 7.27 -21.19
C GLU A 27 -11.88 7.52 -19.72
N TYR A 28 -11.03 8.27 -19.01
CA TYR A 28 -11.30 8.70 -17.64
C TYR A 28 -11.16 10.21 -17.51
N PRO A 29 -11.94 10.87 -16.62
CA PRO A 29 -11.91 12.31 -16.48
C PRO A 29 -10.67 12.78 -15.73
N ILE A 30 -10.10 13.88 -16.21
CA ILE A 30 -9.07 14.66 -15.53
C ILE A 30 -9.53 16.11 -15.37
N ALA A 31 -8.87 16.85 -14.48
CA ALA A 31 -9.17 18.28 -14.28
C ALA A 31 -8.77 19.11 -15.52
N GLU A 32 -9.43 20.27 -15.71
CA GLU A 32 -9.19 21.15 -16.86
C GLU A 32 -7.75 21.69 -16.93
N ASN A 33 -7.07 21.79 -15.78
CA ASN A 33 -5.69 22.26 -15.67
C ASN A 33 -4.66 21.13 -15.71
N GLU A 34 -5.06 19.87 -15.82
CA GLU A 34 -4.16 18.72 -15.97
C GLU A 34 -3.85 18.46 -17.43
N GLU A 35 -2.64 18.01 -17.72
CA GLU A 35 -2.24 17.65 -19.08
C GLU A 35 -2.68 16.23 -19.40
N GLU A 36 -3.12 15.97 -20.63
CA GLU A 36 -3.49 14.63 -21.10
C GLU A 36 -2.24 13.80 -21.43
N GLU A 37 -1.16 14.45 -21.87
CA GLU A 37 0.11 13.76 -22.13
C GLU A 37 0.74 13.29 -20.83
N ASP A 38 1.29 12.07 -20.83
CA ASP A 38 1.92 11.41 -19.67
C ASP A 38 1.00 11.19 -18.45
N ASN A 39 -0.32 11.07 -18.69
CA ASN A 39 -1.31 10.72 -17.68
C ASN A 39 -2.12 9.47 -18.02
N THR A 40 -1.72 8.70 -19.02
CA THR A 40 -2.31 7.40 -19.34
C THR A 40 -1.92 6.35 -18.30
N TYR A 41 -2.86 5.46 -17.97
CA TYR A 41 -2.56 4.21 -17.28
C TYR A 41 -2.53 3.07 -18.29
N LEU A 42 -1.49 2.27 -18.25
CA LEU A 42 -1.39 1.01 -18.98
C LEU A 42 -1.44 -0.12 -17.97
N SER A 43 -2.26 -1.14 -18.19
CA SER A 43 -2.39 -2.27 -17.28
C SER A 43 -2.43 -3.58 -18.05
N TYR A 44 -1.59 -4.53 -17.61
CA TYR A 44 -1.55 -5.92 -18.07
C TYR A 44 -2.16 -6.77 -16.97
N ASN A 45 -3.34 -7.37 -17.22
CA ASN A 45 -4.12 -8.07 -16.21
C ASN A 45 -4.36 -9.51 -16.67
N MET A 46 -4.06 -10.49 -15.81
CA MET A 46 -4.23 -11.91 -16.07
C MET A 46 -4.98 -12.57 -14.93
N VAL A 47 -6.04 -13.30 -15.24
CA VAL A 47 -6.76 -14.11 -14.26
C VAL A 47 -5.89 -15.31 -13.86
N VAL A 48 -5.78 -15.57 -12.57
CA VAL A 48 -4.84 -16.54 -12.02
C VAL A 48 -5.60 -17.51 -11.11
N GLY A 49 -6.00 -18.63 -11.68
CA GLY A 49 -6.58 -19.72 -10.91
C GLY A 49 -7.92 -19.41 -10.26
N ASN A 50 -8.08 -19.87 -9.04
CA ASN A 50 -9.30 -19.79 -8.25
C ASN A 50 -8.96 -19.52 -6.79
N ALA A 51 -9.77 -18.75 -6.08
CA ALA A 51 -9.57 -18.37 -4.68
C ALA A 51 -9.50 -19.56 -3.71
N MET A 52 -9.95 -20.75 -4.12
CA MET A 52 -9.84 -21.98 -3.32
C MET A 52 -8.41 -22.57 -3.31
N ASP A 53 -7.52 -22.16 -4.21
CA ASP A 53 -6.12 -22.59 -4.24
C ASP A 53 -5.24 -21.62 -3.44
N SER A 54 -5.21 -21.79 -2.12
CA SER A 54 -4.41 -20.94 -1.22
C SER A 54 -2.91 -21.01 -1.52
N THR A 55 -2.41 -22.16 -2.03
CA THR A 55 -0.99 -22.29 -2.40
C THR A 55 -0.67 -21.40 -3.60
N LEU A 56 -1.53 -21.39 -4.59
CA LEU A 56 -1.39 -20.52 -5.76
C LEU A 56 -1.52 -19.04 -5.33
N GLY A 57 -2.45 -18.72 -4.43
CA GLY A 57 -2.64 -17.37 -3.90
C GLY A 57 -1.36 -16.83 -3.25
N VAL A 58 -0.84 -17.54 -2.25
CA VAL A 58 0.41 -17.14 -1.58
C VAL A 58 1.59 -17.06 -2.57
N ALA A 59 1.65 -17.97 -3.55
CA ALA A 59 2.73 -17.93 -4.56
C ALA A 59 2.64 -16.68 -5.44
N PHE A 60 1.44 -16.18 -5.76
CA PHE A 60 1.28 -14.94 -6.51
C PHE A 60 1.53 -13.68 -5.69
N ASP A 61 1.23 -13.68 -4.39
CA ASP A 61 1.69 -12.63 -3.48
C ASP A 61 3.23 -12.52 -3.46
N VAL A 62 3.89 -13.67 -3.39
CA VAL A 62 5.36 -13.74 -3.45
C VAL A 62 5.89 -13.28 -4.80
N LEU A 63 5.22 -13.65 -5.91
CA LEU A 63 5.59 -13.18 -7.26
C LEU A 63 5.41 -11.68 -7.42
N ASP A 64 4.31 -11.11 -6.92
CA ASP A 64 4.13 -9.65 -6.91
C ASP A 64 5.29 -8.96 -6.21
N TYR A 65 5.61 -9.44 -5.01
CA TYR A 65 6.73 -8.91 -4.25
C TYR A 65 8.05 -9.00 -5.03
N ALA A 66 8.39 -10.18 -5.56
CA ALA A 66 9.68 -10.43 -6.20
C ALA A 66 9.82 -9.73 -7.55
N LEU A 67 8.74 -9.56 -8.31
CA LEU A 67 8.74 -8.99 -9.67
C LEU A 67 8.52 -7.49 -9.72
N LEU A 68 7.76 -6.92 -8.76
CA LEU A 68 7.23 -5.55 -8.85
C LEU A 68 7.42 -4.73 -7.57
N SER A 69 7.20 -5.31 -6.38
CA SER A 69 7.12 -4.53 -5.15
C SER A 69 8.46 -4.33 -4.45
N ALA A 70 9.37 -5.30 -4.56
CA ALA A 70 10.72 -5.18 -3.98
C ALA A 70 11.55 -4.12 -4.72
N PRO A 71 12.40 -3.35 -4.03
CA PRO A 71 13.35 -2.45 -4.68
C PRO A 71 14.27 -3.21 -5.63
N GLY A 72 14.39 -2.72 -6.87
CA GLY A 72 15.16 -3.40 -7.91
C GLY A 72 14.48 -4.63 -8.50
N ALA A 73 13.20 -4.83 -8.23
CA ALA A 73 12.41 -5.89 -8.84
C ALA A 73 12.49 -5.82 -10.37
N PRO A 74 12.76 -6.96 -11.04
CA PRO A 74 13.20 -6.96 -12.44
C PRO A 74 12.18 -6.39 -13.40
N LEU A 75 10.92 -6.67 -13.20
CA LEU A 75 9.85 -6.18 -14.07
C LEU A 75 9.60 -4.69 -13.90
N LYS A 76 9.56 -4.23 -12.64
CA LYS A 76 9.48 -2.79 -12.32
C LYS A 76 10.66 -2.04 -12.92
N GLN A 77 11.87 -2.55 -12.73
CA GLN A 77 13.09 -1.88 -13.21
C GLN A 77 13.14 -1.80 -14.72
N ALA A 78 12.79 -2.89 -15.42
CA ALA A 78 12.76 -2.91 -16.87
C ALA A 78 11.81 -1.86 -17.48
N LEU A 79 10.63 -1.68 -16.87
CA LEU A 79 9.66 -0.68 -17.30
C LEU A 79 10.09 0.76 -16.98
N LEU A 80 10.71 0.98 -15.82
CA LEU A 80 11.26 2.27 -15.44
C LEU A 80 12.45 2.69 -16.31
N ASP A 81 13.38 1.77 -16.56
CA ASP A 81 14.57 2.02 -17.41
C ASP A 81 14.15 2.34 -18.86
N ALA A 82 13.07 1.73 -19.34
CA ALA A 82 12.48 2.06 -20.63
C ALA A 82 11.68 3.38 -20.62
N GLY A 83 11.43 3.99 -19.44
CA GLY A 83 10.63 5.21 -19.29
C GLY A 83 9.16 5.04 -19.69
N ILE A 84 8.57 3.85 -19.44
CA ILE A 84 7.18 3.55 -19.83
C ILE A 84 6.18 4.35 -19.02
N GLY A 85 6.44 4.57 -17.75
CA GLY A 85 5.58 5.35 -16.86
C GLY A 85 6.41 6.04 -15.78
N LYS A 86 5.75 6.90 -15.02
CA LYS A 86 6.37 7.59 -13.87
C LYS A 86 6.37 6.71 -12.62
N ASP A 87 5.40 5.81 -12.51
CA ASP A 87 5.28 4.85 -11.41
C ASP A 87 4.82 3.50 -11.97
N ILE A 88 5.46 2.43 -11.48
CA ILE A 88 5.18 1.04 -11.86
C ILE A 88 4.90 0.25 -10.60
N TYR A 89 3.78 -0.45 -10.56
CA TYR A 89 3.41 -1.29 -9.43
C TYR A 89 2.62 -2.53 -9.88
N GLY A 90 2.59 -3.53 -9.00
CA GLY A 90 1.79 -4.74 -9.14
C GLY A 90 0.53 -4.68 -8.28
N ASP A 91 -0.40 -5.54 -8.59
CA ASP A 91 -1.56 -5.84 -7.77
C ASP A 91 -1.95 -7.29 -7.97
N TYR A 92 -1.94 -8.08 -6.90
CA TYR A 92 -2.57 -9.39 -6.88
C TYR A 92 -3.88 -9.27 -6.09
N SER A 93 -4.99 -9.35 -6.80
CA SER A 93 -6.32 -9.18 -6.24
C SER A 93 -6.97 -10.54 -6.00
N ASP A 94 -7.00 -10.96 -4.74
CA ASP A 94 -7.47 -12.26 -4.26
C ASP A 94 -8.90 -12.24 -3.66
N GLY A 95 -9.49 -11.05 -3.48
CA GLY A 95 -10.81 -10.86 -2.88
C GLY A 95 -12.00 -11.30 -3.75
N VAL A 96 -11.78 -12.05 -4.84
CA VAL A 96 -12.78 -12.52 -5.79
C VAL A 96 -12.57 -13.99 -6.11
N LEU A 97 -13.64 -14.69 -6.59
CA LEU A 97 -13.57 -16.13 -6.92
C LEU A 97 -12.43 -16.47 -7.89
N GLN A 98 -12.23 -15.64 -8.89
CA GLN A 98 -11.13 -15.78 -9.86
C GLN A 98 -10.13 -14.64 -9.68
N PRO A 99 -9.10 -14.82 -8.83
CA PRO A 99 -8.07 -13.82 -8.59
C PRO A 99 -7.38 -13.39 -9.89
N TYR A 100 -6.78 -12.20 -9.88
CA TYR A 100 -6.03 -11.72 -11.03
C TYR A 100 -4.76 -10.99 -10.60
N PHE A 101 -3.76 -11.11 -11.45
CA PHE A 101 -2.47 -10.43 -11.31
C PHE A 101 -2.36 -9.30 -12.31
N SER A 102 -1.96 -8.13 -11.85
CA SER A 102 -1.85 -6.91 -12.65
C SER A 102 -0.44 -6.31 -12.61
N VAL A 103 0.02 -5.83 -13.76
CA VAL A 103 1.17 -4.93 -13.88
C VAL A 103 0.66 -3.59 -14.37
N ILE A 104 0.90 -2.53 -13.61
CA ILE A 104 0.30 -1.21 -13.88
C ILE A 104 1.41 -0.18 -14.05
N ALA A 105 1.35 0.58 -15.15
CA ALA A 105 2.18 1.76 -15.39
C ALA A 105 1.30 3.01 -15.34
N LYS A 106 1.58 3.89 -14.36
CA LYS A 106 0.93 5.18 -14.19
C LYS A 106 1.80 6.29 -14.79
N GLY A 107 1.16 7.31 -15.35
CA GLY A 107 1.88 8.41 -15.98
C GLY A 107 2.59 8.00 -17.26
N ALA A 108 1.99 7.09 -18.01
CA ALA A 108 2.45 6.56 -19.29
C ALA A 108 1.81 7.32 -20.47
N ARG A 109 2.15 6.88 -21.69
CA ARG A 109 1.55 7.34 -22.96
C ARG A 109 0.81 6.21 -23.65
N ALA A 110 -0.40 6.44 -24.11
CA ALA A 110 -1.19 5.42 -24.82
C ALA A 110 -0.46 4.81 -26.03
N ALA A 111 0.32 5.61 -26.75
CA ALA A 111 1.11 5.18 -27.91
C ALA A 111 2.20 4.16 -27.56
N ARG A 112 2.59 4.03 -26.29
CA ARG A 112 3.60 3.07 -25.82
C ARG A 112 3.03 1.75 -25.30
N LYS A 113 1.75 1.47 -25.50
CA LYS A 113 1.08 0.24 -25.05
C LYS A 113 1.78 -1.02 -25.54
N GLU A 114 2.09 -1.10 -26.85
CA GLU A 114 2.73 -2.29 -27.42
C GLU A 114 4.13 -2.53 -26.84
N GLU A 115 4.87 -1.46 -26.60
CA GLU A 115 6.18 -1.52 -25.98
C GLU A 115 6.08 -1.99 -24.51
N PHE A 116 5.12 -1.46 -23.75
CA PHE A 116 4.81 -1.89 -22.39
C PHE A 116 4.56 -3.41 -22.31
N VAL A 117 3.67 -3.92 -23.16
CA VAL A 117 3.37 -5.35 -23.24
C VAL A 117 4.60 -6.17 -23.64
N SER A 118 5.37 -5.68 -24.62
CA SER A 118 6.58 -6.37 -25.10
C SER A 118 7.65 -6.47 -24.01
N ILE A 119 7.88 -5.41 -23.24
CA ILE A 119 8.85 -5.40 -22.13
C ILE A 119 8.44 -6.41 -21.07
N ILE A 120 7.15 -6.41 -20.66
CA ILE A 120 6.61 -7.38 -19.69
C ILE A 120 6.87 -8.81 -20.17
N ARG A 121 6.43 -9.13 -21.38
CA ARG A 121 6.57 -10.49 -21.91
C ARG A 121 8.02 -10.93 -22.08
N ASN A 122 8.90 -10.06 -22.57
CA ASN A 122 10.31 -10.35 -22.70
C ASN A 122 10.97 -10.57 -21.34
N CYS A 123 10.71 -9.72 -20.36
CA CYS A 123 11.24 -9.88 -19.01
C CYS A 123 10.77 -11.21 -18.38
N LEU A 124 9.48 -11.53 -18.47
CA LEU A 124 8.95 -12.80 -17.96
C LEU A 124 9.52 -14.02 -18.69
N GLN A 125 9.70 -13.95 -20.01
CA GLN A 125 10.36 -15.01 -20.81
C GLN A 125 11.82 -15.20 -20.40
N ASP A 126 12.55 -14.12 -20.17
CA ASP A 126 13.93 -14.19 -19.70
C ASP A 126 14.03 -14.84 -18.31
N ILE A 127 13.10 -14.52 -17.41
CA ILE A 127 13.02 -15.16 -16.09
C ILE A 127 12.73 -16.65 -16.21
N VAL A 128 11.78 -17.04 -17.04
CA VAL A 128 11.47 -18.48 -17.27
C VAL A 128 12.66 -19.23 -17.87
N LYS A 129 13.39 -18.61 -18.78
CA LYS A 129 14.52 -19.23 -19.45
C LYS A 129 15.79 -19.33 -18.60
N ASN A 130 16.07 -18.27 -17.82
CA ASN A 130 17.34 -18.12 -17.09
C ASN A 130 17.21 -18.41 -15.59
N GLY A 131 16.00 -18.62 -15.10
CA GLY A 131 15.63 -18.78 -13.69
C GLY A 131 15.32 -17.46 -13.00
N ILE A 132 14.41 -17.53 -12.03
CA ILE A 132 14.06 -16.41 -11.16
C ILE A 132 15.16 -16.19 -10.11
N ASP A 133 15.34 -14.98 -9.63
CA ASP A 133 16.20 -14.72 -8.47
C ASP A 133 15.64 -15.41 -7.22
N LYS A 134 16.20 -16.56 -6.90
CA LYS A 134 15.79 -17.39 -5.76
C LYS A 134 15.91 -16.66 -4.43
N LYS A 135 16.90 -15.75 -4.28
CA LYS A 135 17.04 -14.96 -3.05
C LYS A 135 15.91 -13.95 -2.92
N ALA A 136 15.51 -13.30 -3.99
CA ALA A 136 14.37 -12.36 -3.98
C ALA A 136 13.08 -13.10 -3.65
N VAL A 137 12.85 -14.28 -4.23
CA VAL A 137 11.67 -15.10 -3.93
C VAL A 137 11.66 -15.58 -2.46
N LEU A 138 12.79 -16.11 -1.95
CA LEU A 138 12.90 -16.51 -0.55
C LEU A 138 12.70 -15.33 0.41
N SER A 139 13.22 -14.16 0.05
CA SER A 139 12.98 -12.92 0.80
C SER A 139 11.50 -12.57 0.85
N GLY A 140 10.78 -12.69 -0.27
CA GLY A 140 9.34 -12.50 -0.34
C GLY A 140 8.58 -13.49 0.54
N ILE A 141 8.90 -14.79 0.45
CA ILE A 141 8.27 -15.82 1.30
C ILE A 141 8.49 -15.51 2.79
N ASN A 142 9.71 -15.20 3.20
CA ASN A 142 10.03 -14.90 4.59
C ASN A 142 9.33 -13.61 5.06
N TYR A 143 9.26 -12.59 4.22
CA TYR A 143 8.54 -11.35 4.52
C TYR A 143 7.04 -11.60 4.76
N MET A 144 6.39 -12.37 3.87
CA MET A 144 4.97 -12.72 4.01
C MET A 144 4.72 -13.61 5.23
N GLU A 145 5.56 -14.63 5.45
CA GLU A 145 5.47 -15.50 6.63
C GLU A 145 5.65 -14.70 7.93
N PHE A 146 6.61 -13.77 7.97
CA PHE A 146 6.83 -12.94 9.15
C PHE A 146 5.58 -12.10 9.47
N ARG A 147 5.01 -11.45 8.48
CA ARG A 147 3.76 -10.67 8.63
C ARG A 147 2.61 -11.56 9.10
N TYR A 148 2.47 -12.74 8.53
CA TYR A 148 1.46 -13.70 8.92
C TYR A 148 1.61 -14.13 10.40
N ARG A 149 2.83 -14.44 10.84
CA ARG A 149 3.12 -14.81 12.24
C ARG A 149 2.91 -13.65 13.22
N GLU A 150 3.30 -12.46 12.85
CA GLU A 150 3.13 -11.26 13.67
C GLU A 150 1.66 -10.87 13.81
N ALA A 151 0.91 -11.00 12.72
CA ALA A 151 -0.50 -10.62 12.62
C ALA A 151 -0.76 -9.22 13.18
N ASP A 152 0.09 -8.26 12.79
CA ASP A 152 -0.09 -6.85 13.11
C ASP A 152 -0.93 -6.18 12.03
N PHE A 153 -2.16 -5.88 12.35
CA PHE A 153 -3.12 -5.22 11.46
C PHE A 153 -3.28 -3.73 11.82
N GLY A 154 -2.34 -3.15 12.57
CA GLY A 154 -2.38 -1.76 12.99
C GLY A 154 -3.61 -1.45 13.84
N GLN A 155 -4.47 -0.56 13.38
CA GLN A 155 -5.68 -0.13 14.12
C GLN A 155 -6.87 -1.08 13.95
N PHE A 156 -6.79 -2.05 13.04
CA PHE A 156 -7.90 -2.98 12.80
C PHE A 156 -7.90 -4.12 13.82
N PRO A 157 -9.07 -4.49 14.39
CA PRO A 157 -9.18 -5.64 15.28
C PRO A 157 -8.79 -6.93 14.55
N LYS A 158 -7.94 -7.76 15.18
CA LYS A 158 -7.47 -9.03 14.60
C LYS A 158 -8.63 -9.95 14.17
N GLY A 159 -9.69 -10.04 14.98
CA GLY A 159 -10.84 -10.86 14.66
C GLY A 159 -11.59 -10.40 13.41
N LEU A 160 -11.65 -9.09 13.16
CA LEU A 160 -12.22 -8.54 11.92
C LEU A 160 -11.37 -8.94 10.71
N MET A 161 -10.05 -8.79 10.80
CA MET A 161 -9.15 -9.11 9.67
C MET A 161 -9.18 -10.60 9.34
N TYR A 162 -9.09 -11.49 10.35
CA TYR A 162 -9.27 -12.91 10.12
C TYR A 162 -10.65 -13.27 9.58
N GLY A 163 -11.70 -12.54 9.99
CA GLY A 163 -13.04 -12.72 9.43
C GLY A 163 -13.09 -12.36 7.95
N LEU A 164 -12.41 -11.30 7.52
CA LEU A 164 -12.31 -10.92 6.11
C LEU A 164 -11.50 -11.94 5.30
N ASP A 165 -10.38 -12.43 5.83
CA ASP A 165 -9.58 -13.47 5.19
C ASP A 165 -10.40 -14.77 4.99
N ILE A 166 -11.16 -15.18 6.03
CA ILE A 166 -12.08 -16.33 5.95
C ILE A 166 -13.11 -16.15 4.86
N MET A 167 -13.68 -14.94 4.70
CA MET A 167 -14.68 -14.67 3.67
C MET A 167 -14.13 -14.86 2.25
N GLY A 168 -12.83 -14.69 2.04
CA GLY A 168 -12.16 -14.91 0.75
C GLY A 168 -12.36 -16.33 0.17
N SER A 169 -12.60 -17.32 1.02
CA SER A 169 -12.92 -18.69 0.61
C SER A 169 -14.35 -19.12 1.00
N TRP A 170 -14.82 -18.72 2.17
CA TRP A 170 -16.12 -19.16 2.70
C TRP A 170 -17.32 -18.72 1.84
N LEU A 171 -17.23 -17.57 1.18
CA LEU A 171 -18.29 -17.11 0.25
C LEU A 171 -18.56 -18.08 -0.89
N TYR A 172 -17.62 -18.95 -1.20
CA TYR A 172 -17.66 -19.84 -2.36
C TYR A 172 -17.76 -21.31 -1.97
N ASP A 173 -17.24 -21.70 -0.78
CA ASP A 173 -17.21 -23.09 -0.33
C ASP A 173 -17.18 -23.17 1.21
N ASP A 174 -18.25 -23.68 1.80
CA ASP A 174 -18.42 -23.84 3.24
C ASP A 174 -17.38 -24.79 3.85
N GLU A 175 -16.90 -25.80 3.11
CA GLU A 175 -15.93 -26.77 3.60
C GLU A 175 -14.52 -26.18 3.67
N ASN A 176 -14.23 -25.14 2.88
CA ASN A 176 -12.93 -24.48 2.79
C ASN A 176 -12.85 -23.13 3.51
N ALA A 177 -13.79 -22.84 4.41
CA ALA A 177 -13.87 -21.55 5.12
C ALA A 177 -12.55 -21.08 5.77
N PHE A 178 -11.73 -22.00 6.27
CA PHE A 178 -10.49 -21.68 6.99
C PHE A 178 -9.21 -21.88 6.17
N SER A 179 -9.28 -22.10 4.88
CA SER A 179 -8.11 -22.33 4.02
C SER A 179 -7.18 -21.11 3.98
N GLN A 180 -7.75 -19.90 3.98
CA GLN A 180 -6.99 -18.63 3.91
C GLN A 180 -6.31 -18.23 5.23
N VAL A 181 -6.58 -18.93 6.33
CA VAL A 181 -5.94 -18.69 7.64
C VAL A 181 -5.07 -19.84 8.12
N LYS A 182 -4.72 -20.79 7.24
CA LYS A 182 -3.84 -21.94 7.54
C LYS A 182 -2.65 -21.97 6.56
N LEU A 183 -1.83 -20.91 6.56
CA LEU A 183 -0.84 -20.70 5.51
C LEU A 183 0.59 -21.16 5.88
N LEU A 184 0.88 -21.52 7.16
CA LEU A 184 2.26 -21.82 7.60
C LEU A 184 2.90 -22.97 6.81
N GLU A 185 2.17 -24.05 6.59
CA GLU A 185 2.66 -25.21 5.82
C GLU A 185 2.91 -24.84 4.35
N ILE A 186 2.13 -23.90 3.82
CA ILE A 186 2.30 -23.41 2.45
C ILE A 186 3.62 -22.66 2.30
N TYR A 187 3.98 -21.79 3.27
CA TYR A 187 5.26 -21.09 3.23
C TYR A 187 6.44 -22.08 3.25
N ASP A 188 6.38 -23.13 4.08
CA ASP A 188 7.43 -24.14 4.13
C ASP A 188 7.53 -24.93 2.81
N GLN A 189 6.41 -25.29 2.19
CA GLN A 189 6.37 -25.92 0.87
C GLN A 189 6.94 -25.00 -0.22
N LEU A 190 6.59 -23.72 -0.22
CA LEU A 190 7.10 -22.78 -1.21
C LEU A 190 8.60 -22.55 -1.09
N LYS A 191 9.19 -22.56 0.11
CA LYS A 191 10.65 -22.48 0.29
C LYS A 191 11.39 -23.65 -0.38
N ILE A 192 10.79 -24.83 -0.41
CA ILE A 192 11.34 -26.00 -1.12
C ILE A 192 11.14 -25.80 -2.64
N ALA A 193 9.93 -25.44 -3.04
CA ALA A 193 9.51 -25.28 -4.43
C ALA A 193 10.32 -24.24 -5.22
N VAL A 194 10.92 -23.25 -4.56
CA VAL A 194 11.86 -22.28 -5.18
C VAL A 194 12.99 -22.98 -5.93
N ASN A 195 13.44 -24.14 -5.44
CA ASN A 195 14.56 -24.86 -6.06
C ASN A 195 14.13 -25.82 -7.19
N GLU A 196 12.82 -26.03 -7.35
CA GLU A 196 12.22 -26.99 -8.29
C GLU A 196 11.65 -26.34 -9.55
N GLY A 197 11.85 -25.02 -9.74
CA GLY A 197 11.33 -24.29 -10.90
C GLY A 197 9.82 -24.00 -10.84
N TYR A 198 9.24 -24.06 -9.63
CA TYR A 198 7.80 -23.88 -9.45
C TYR A 198 7.34 -22.48 -9.89
N PHE A 199 8.07 -21.45 -9.50
CA PHE A 199 7.72 -20.05 -9.80
C PHE A 199 7.85 -19.73 -11.29
N GLU A 200 8.87 -20.27 -11.96
CA GLU A 200 9.04 -20.18 -13.41
C GLU A 200 7.87 -20.85 -14.15
N ASN A 201 7.42 -22.01 -13.67
CA ASN A 201 6.24 -22.69 -14.22
C ASN A 201 4.95 -21.90 -14.02
N LEU A 202 4.78 -21.21 -12.87
CA LEU A 202 3.64 -20.32 -12.66
C LEU A 202 3.64 -19.15 -13.64
N ILE A 203 4.80 -18.50 -13.82
CA ILE A 203 4.96 -17.40 -14.78
C ILE A 203 4.61 -17.88 -16.19
N GLN A 204 5.17 -19.03 -16.62
CA GLN A 204 4.88 -19.59 -17.94
C GLN A 204 3.39 -19.85 -18.12
N LYS A 205 2.79 -20.59 -17.18
CA LYS A 205 1.39 -21.04 -17.29
C LYS A 205 0.40 -19.89 -17.23
N TRP A 206 0.57 -18.99 -16.25
CA TRP A 206 -0.47 -18.02 -15.90
C TRP A 206 -0.24 -16.62 -16.48
N LEU A 207 1.00 -16.21 -16.74
CA LEU A 207 1.31 -14.88 -17.25
C LEU A 207 1.70 -14.85 -18.72
N LEU A 208 2.27 -15.95 -19.27
CA LEU A 208 2.72 -16.00 -20.67
C LEU A 208 1.77 -16.77 -21.59
N ASP A 209 1.31 -17.96 -21.18
CA ASP A 209 0.49 -18.86 -22.03
C ASP A 209 -1.02 -18.64 -21.81
N ASN A 210 -1.40 -17.94 -20.74
CA ASN A 210 -2.78 -17.69 -20.41
C ASN A 210 -3.40 -16.66 -21.36
N THR A 211 -4.63 -16.94 -21.82
CA THR A 211 -5.43 -16.01 -22.64
C THR A 211 -6.53 -15.32 -21.85
N HIS A 212 -6.80 -15.78 -20.61
CA HIS A 212 -7.81 -15.18 -19.73
C HIS A 212 -7.29 -13.92 -19.06
N GLY A 213 -7.25 -12.83 -19.81
CA GLY A 213 -6.76 -11.56 -19.33
C GLY A 213 -7.16 -10.39 -20.22
N ALA A 214 -6.72 -9.20 -19.82
CA ALA A 214 -6.98 -7.98 -20.56
C ALA A 214 -5.78 -7.01 -20.47
N ILE A 215 -5.45 -6.39 -21.60
CA ILE A 215 -4.64 -5.19 -21.66
C ILE A 215 -5.59 -4.00 -21.60
N LEU A 216 -5.44 -3.16 -20.60
CA LEU A 216 -6.30 -1.99 -20.39
C LEU A 216 -5.48 -0.72 -20.56
N THR A 217 -6.00 0.19 -21.38
CA THR A 217 -5.48 1.55 -21.55
C THR A 217 -6.51 2.52 -21.01
N LEU A 218 -6.21 3.22 -19.91
CA LEU A 218 -7.03 4.32 -19.42
C LEU A 218 -6.47 5.63 -19.96
N VAL A 219 -7.21 6.26 -20.87
CA VAL A 219 -6.80 7.50 -21.53
C VAL A 219 -7.43 8.69 -20.81
N PRO A 220 -6.63 9.68 -20.36
CA PRO A 220 -7.17 10.86 -19.73
C PRO A 220 -7.95 11.70 -20.74
N LYS A 221 -9.05 12.33 -20.30
CA LYS A 221 -9.87 13.20 -21.14
C LYS A 221 -10.42 14.37 -20.33
N ARG A 222 -10.06 15.58 -20.74
CA ARG A 222 -10.62 16.81 -20.17
C ARG A 222 -12.09 16.94 -20.54
N GLY A 223 -12.87 17.57 -19.67
CA GLY A 223 -14.30 17.80 -19.89
C GLY A 223 -15.19 16.55 -19.82
N LEU A 224 -14.63 15.34 -19.69
CA LEU A 224 -15.42 14.09 -19.65
C LEU A 224 -16.37 14.04 -18.45
N ALA A 225 -15.96 14.59 -17.30
CA ALA A 225 -16.83 14.65 -16.12
C ALA A 225 -18.07 15.49 -16.40
N ALA A 226 -17.89 16.70 -16.96
CA ALA A 226 -19.00 17.59 -17.33
C ALA A 226 -19.89 16.99 -18.43
N GLN A 227 -19.28 16.29 -19.39
CA GLN A 227 -20.04 15.56 -20.42
C GLN A 227 -20.94 14.48 -19.80
N ARG A 228 -20.37 13.63 -18.92
CA ARG A 228 -21.14 12.56 -18.24
C ARG A 228 -22.25 13.12 -17.34
N GLU A 229 -21.96 14.22 -16.64
CA GLU A 229 -22.97 14.91 -15.82
C GLU A 229 -24.12 15.44 -16.68
N LYS A 230 -23.82 16.04 -17.82
CA LYS A 230 -24.81 16.49 -18.77
C LYS A 230 -25.64 15.34 -19.36
N GLU A 231 -25.00 14.26 -19.79
CA GLU A 231 -25.67 13.06 -20.30
C GLU A 231 -26.60 12.45 -19.24
N LEU A 232 -26.18 12.42 -17.97
CA LEU A 232 -27.02 12.01 -16.86
C LEU A 232 -28.20 12.94 -16.65
N ALA A 233 -27.98 14.27 -16.65
CA ALA A 233 -29.02 15.27 -16.51
C ALA A 233 -30.05 15.17 -17.65
N ASP A 234 -29.61 15.04 -18.90
CA ASP A 234 -30.49 14.89 -20.08
C ASP A 234 -31.31 13.58 -19.98
N ARG A 235 -30.70 12.49 -19.53
CA ARG A 235 -31.39 11.20 -19.31
C ARG A 235 -32.44 11.30 -18.21
N LEU A 236 -32.11 11.96 -17.11
CA LEU A 236 -33.03 12.16 -15.98
C LEU A 236 -34.19 13.06 -16.37
N GLU A 237 -33.96 14.12 -17.16
CA GLU A 237 -35.01 15.00 -17.65
C GLU A 237 -35.91 14.29 -18.64
N ALA A 238 -35.35 13.48 -19.55
CA ALA A 238 -36.14 12.64 -20.44
C ALA A 238 -37.02 11.62 -19.66
N TYR A 239 -36.44 11.00 -18.62
CA TYR A 239 -37.18 10.10 -17.74
C TYR A 239 -38.32 10.82 -17.00
N ARG A 240 -38.01 11.98 -16.40
CA ARG A 240 -38.99 12.84 -15.74
C ARG A 240 -40.15 13.21 -16.69
N SER A 241 -39.84 13.60 -17.92
CA SER A 241 -40.82 13.98 -18.92
C SER A 241 -41.68 12.78 -19.38
N SER A 242 -41.24 11.55 -19.19
CA SER A 242 -42.00 10.33 -19.51
C SER A 242 -42.99 9.89 -18.42
N LEU A 243 -42.89 10.47 -17.23
CA LEU A 243 -43.72 10.15 -16.08
C LEU A 243 -45.00 10.97 -16.09
N SER A 244 -46.14 10.38 -15.67
CA SER A 244 -47.34 11.12 -15.36
C SER A 244 -47.18 11.90 -14.05
N ASP A 245 -48.04 12.90 -13.87
CA ASP A 245 -48.07 13.69 -12.61
C ASP A 245 -48.26 12.78 -11.38
N GLU A 246 -49.16 11.76 -11.51
CA GLU A 246 -49.38 10.78 -10.42
C GLU A 246 -48.14 9.94 -10.12
N GLN A 247 -47.36 9.54 -11.13
CA GLN A 247 -46.09 8.82 -10.95
C GLN A 247 -45.03 9.70 -10.28
N LEU A 248 -44.97 10.96 -10.68
CA LEU A 248 -44.08 11.95 -10.05
C LEU A 248 -44.42 12.18 -8.58
N GLU A 249 -45.71 12.39 -8.28
CA GLU A 249 -46.20 12.53 -6.90
C GLU A 249 -45.90 11.29 -6.04
N GLU A 250 -46.10 10.09 -6.61
CA GLU A 250 -45.77 8.85 -5.93
C GLU A 250 -44.28 8.71 -5.65
N MET A 251 -43.39 9.08 -6.59
CA MET A 251 -41.93 9.10 -6.38
C MET A 251 -41.57 10.08 -5.26
N VAL A 252 -42.10 11.31 -5.29
CA VAL A 252 -41.87 12.31 -4.26
C VAL A 252 -42.35 11.79 -2.90
N ARG A 253 -43.50 11.15 -2.85
CA ARG A 253 -44.05 10.55 -1.62
C ARG A 253 -43.15 9.46 -1.08
N LYS A 254 -42.64 8.55 -1.94
CA LYS A 254 -41.70 7.48 -1.55
C LYS A 254 -40.40 8.04 -1.05
N THR A 255 -39.82 9.03 -1.74
CA THR A 255 -38.58 9.68 -1.32
C THR A 255 -38.71 10.34 0.04
N LYS A 256 -39.79 11.14 0.24
CA LYS A 256 -40.07 11.76 1.54
C LYS A 256 -40.31 10.74 2.65
N ALA A 257 -40.98 9.62 2.33
CA ALA A 257 -41.16 8.54 3.30
C ALA A 257 -39.83 7.87 3.68
N LEU A 258 -38.93 7.69 2.70
CA LEU A 258 -37.58 7.17 2.95
C LEU A 258 -36.75 8.14 3.80
N GLU A 259 -36.75 9.43 3.46
CA GLU A 259 -36.10 10.48 4.24
C GLU A 259 -36.60 10.51 5.68
N ALA A 260 -37.94 10.51 5.86
CA ALA A 260 -38.55 10.48 7.18
C ALA A 260 -38.19 9.20 7.96
N TYR A 261 -38.08 8.05 7.27
CA TYR A 261 -37.62 6.81 7.90
C TYR A 261 -36.15 6.88 8.32
N GLN A 262 -35.27 7.41 7.48
CA GLN A 262 -33.85 7.57 7.78
C GLN A 262 -33.57 8.57 8.91
N GLU A 263 -34.40 9.61 9.02
CA GLU A 263 -34.30 10.64 10.07
C GLU A 263 -35.08 10.28 11.34
N SER A 264 -35.91 9.21 11.32
CA SER A 264 -36.68 8.81 12.47
C SER A 264 -35.78 8.31 13.59
N GLU A 265 -36.10 8.71 14.81
CA GLU A 265 -35.47 8.14 15.99
C GLU A 265 -35.88 6.67 16.14
N GLU A 266 -34.92 5.81 16.42
CA GLU A 266 -35.17 4.40 16.76
C GLU A 266 -35.96 4.31 18.06
N ARG A 267 -36.90 3.38 18.12
CA ARG A 267 -37.68 3.17 19.35
C ARG A 267 -36.75 2.67 20.46
N PRO A 268 -36.92 3.15 21.71
CA PRO A 268 -36.10 2.71 22.84
C PRO A 268 -36.04 1.18 22.99
N GLU A 269 -37.15 0.48 22.71
CA GLU A 269 -37.23 -0.98 22.82
C GLU A 269 -36.35 -1.67 21.77
N ASP A 270 -36.18 -1.08 20.57
CA ASP A 270 -35.30 -1.60 19.52
C ASP A 270 -33.84 -1.38 19.86
N LEU A 271 -33.51 -0.25 20.50
CA LEU A 271 -32.16 0.06 21.00
C LEU A 271 -31.72 -0.84 22.16
N GLU A 272 -32.67 -1.35 22.96
CA GLU A 272 -32.37 -2.26 24.08
C GLU A 272 -31.77 -3.61 23.61
N CYS A 273 -32.00 -4.03 22.36
CA CYS A 273 -31.37 -5.23 21.81
C CYS A 273 -29.90 -5.07 21.47
N ILE A 274 -29.38 -3.83 21.39
CA ILE A 274 -27.98 -3.55 21.15
C ILE A 274 -27.21 -3.76 22.46
N PRO A 275 -26.13 -4.60 22.49
CA PRO A 275 -25.31 -4.76 23.67
C PRO A 275 -24.64 -3.44 24.05
N MET A 276 -25.20 -2.74 25.03
CA MET A 276 -24.64 -1.49 25.51
C MET A 276 -23.62 -1.71 26.62
N LEU A 277 -22.51 -1.00 26.55
CA LEU A 277 -21.53 -0.99 27.63
C LEU A 277 -22.15 -0.43 28.90
N LYS A 278 -22.01 -1.17 29.99
CA LYS A 278 -22.40 -0.70 31.33
C LYS A 278 -21.22 -0.03 32.00
N ARG A 279 -21.49 0.81 32.98
CA ARG A 279 -20.45 1.49 33.75
C ARG A 279 -19.50 0.49 34.45
N SER A 280 -19.99 -0.73 34.74
CA SER A 280 -19.21 -1.82 35.29
C SER A 280 -18.18 -2.40 34.30
N ASP A 281 -18.41 -2.23 33.00
CA ASP A 281 -17.54 -2.78 31.94
C ASP A 281 -16.32 -1.87 31.69
N ILE A 282 -16.38 -0.64 32.20
CA ILE A 282 -15.26 0.30 32.16
C ILE A 282 -14.23 -0.11 33.20
N ARG A 283 -13.05 -0.50 32.75
CA ARG A 283 -11.92 -0.80 33.63
C ARG A 283 -11.53 0.46 34.41
N LYS A 284 -11.36 0.33 35.71
CA LYS A 284 -10.92 1.42 36.59
C LYS A 284 -9.42 1.64 36.53
N GLU A 285 -8.69 0.63 36.10
CA GLU A 285 -7.24 0.63 36.05
C GLU A 285 -6.79 0.71 34.60
N VAL A 286 -5.83 1.59 34.35
CA VAL A 286 -5.12 1.66 33.05
C VAL A 286 -4.06 0.56 33.04
N ASN A 287 -3.93 -0.16 31.95
CA ASN A 287 -2.80 -1.07 31.78
C ASN A 287 -1.51 -0.26 31.89
N GLY A 288 -0.72 -0.52 32.94
CA GLY A 288 0.57 0.11 33.10
C GLY A 288 1.56 -0.36 32.02
N PHE A 289 2.48 0.53 31.67
CA PHE A 289 3.64 0.14 30.88
C PHE A 289 4.68 -0.46 31.83
N SER A 290 5.15 -1.66 31.53
CA SER A 290 6.25 -2.30 32.26
C SER A 290 7.54 -1.92 31.58
N ASN A 291 8.12 -0.77 31.93
CA ASN A 291 9.42 -0.35 31.43
C ASN A 291 10.48 -0.60 32.50
N GLU A 292 11.55 -1.28 32.12
CA GLU A 292 12.80 -1.28 32.87
C GLU A 292 13.75 -0.25 32.24
N GLU A 293 14.16 0.74 33.01
CA GLU A 293 15.08 1.78 32.57
C GLU A 293 16.51 1.36 32.91
N LEU A 294 17.33 1.22 31.89
CA LEU A 294 18.73 0.88 32.01
C LEU A 294 19.57 2.00 31.40
N GLN A 295 20.66 2.36 32.07
CA GLN A 295 21.65 3.28 31.52
C GLN A 295 22.78 2.47 30.88
N VAL A 296 22.95 2.64 29.56
CA VAL A 296 24.05 2.00 28.82
C VAL A 296 24.94 3.13 28.27
N GLU A 297 26.11 3.34 28.88
CA GLU A 297 26.98 4.49 28.61
C GLU A 297 26.16 5.80 28.76
N ASP A 298 26.13 6.66 27.72
CA ASP A 298 25.37 7.92 27.73
C ASP A 298 23.93 7.78 27.20
N SER A 299 23.49 6.55 26.89
CA SER A 299 22.19 6.31 26.29
C SER A 299 21.19 5.69 27.28
N LEU A 300 19.96 6.20 27.28
CA LEU A 300 18.83 5.59 27.99
C LEU A 300 18.30 4.42 27.17
N PHE A 301 18.23 3.25 27.80
CA PHE A 301 17.66 2.05 27.23
C PHE A 301 16.35 1.69 27.97
N LEU A 302 15.26 1.63 27.25
CA LEU A 302 13.95 1.25 27.76
C LEU A 302 13.67 -0.21 27.36
N TYR A 303 13.67 -1.11 28.32
CA TYR A 303 13.38 -2.52 28.08
C TYR A 303 11.94 -2.84 28.46
N GLN A 304 11.26 -3.58 27.59
CA GLN A 304 9.88 -4.02 27.80
C GLN A 304 9.84 -5.54 27.65
N ASP A 305 9.64 -6.25 28.74
CA ASP A 305 9.43 -7.70 28.74
C ASP A 305 7.97 -8.02 28.47
N VAL A 306 7.66 -8.24 27.19
CA VAL A 306 6.31 -8.60 26.72
C VAL A 306 6.38 -9.83 25.82
N CYS A 307 5.31 -10.64 25.83
CA CYS A 307 5.24 -11.82 24.97
C CYS A 307 5.10 -11.41 23.50
N THR A 308 6.13 -11.67 22.70
CA THR A 308 6.23 -11.28 21.29
C THR A 308 6.41 -12.48 20.35
N ASN A 309 6.12 -13.72 20.79
CA ASN A 309 6.29 -14.94 20.01
C ASN A 309 7.71 -15.13 19.43
N GLY A 310 8.73 -14.70 20.19
CA GLY A 310 10.14 -14.82 19.78
C GLY A 310 10.63 -13.73 18.84
N ILE A 311 9.87 -12.65 18.67
CA ILE A 311 10.26 -11.49 17.87
C ILE A 311 10.81 -10.40 18.80
N GLY A 312 12.03 -9.93 18.54
CA GLY A 312 12.60 -8.73 19.15
C GLY A 312 12.24 -7.49 18.33
N TYR A 313 11.77 -6.46 19.00
CA TYR A 313 11.49 -5.14 18.41
C TYR A 313 12.54 -4.15 18.92
N VAL A 314 13.15 -3.41 18.02
CA VAL A 314 14.15 -2.38 18.33
C VAL A 314 13.73 -1.05 17.77
N ASN A 315 13.82 0.00 18.58
CA ASN A 315 13.63 1.37 18.14
C ASN A 315 14.79 2.22 18.69
N ILE A 316 15.68 2.67 17.82
CA ILE A 316 16.78 3.56 18.18
C ILE A 316 16.34 4.98 17.81
N MET A 317 16.40 5.88 18.78
CA MET A 317 15.95 7.26 18.65
C MET A 317 17.12 8.24 18.83
N PHE A 318 17.29 9.13 17.86
CA PHE A 318 18.27 10.20 17.89
C PHE A 318 17.55 11.54 18.06
N GLU A 319 17.81 12.25 19.16
CA GLU A 319 17.20 13.56 19.40
C GLU A 319 17.78 14.60 18.44
N ILE A 320 16.92 15.22 17.67
CA ILE A 320 17.27 16.32 16.77
C ILE A 320 17.09 17.63 17.53
N LYS A 321 18.21 18.30 17.84
CA LYS A 321 18.22 19.59 18.54
C LYS A 321 18.54 20.71 17.57
N ASP A 322 17.91 21.86 17.78
CA ASP A 322 18.25 23.14 17.12
C ASP A 322 18.32 23.10 15.58
N MET A 323 17.51 22.23 14.95
CA MET A 323 17.43 22.21 13.49
C MET A 323 16.60 23.41 13.00
N ALA A 324 17.17 24.18 12.09
CA ALA A 324 16.48 25.28 11.43
C ALA A 324 15.27 24.75 10.62
N VAL A 325 14.14 25.45 10.68
CA VAL A 325 12.87 25.03 10.03
C VAL A 325 13.07 24.78 8.54
N GLU A 326 13.92 25.55 7.88
CA GLU A 326 14.23 25.41 6.45
C GLU A 326 14.92 24.07 6.10
N LYS A 327 15.47 23.37 7.08
CA LYS A 327 16.11 22.05 6.89
C LYS A 327 15.21 20.88 7.23
N VAL A 328 14.06 21.12 7.83
CA VAL A 328 13.14 20.07 8.27
C VAL A 328 12.65 19.19 7.13
N HIS A 329 12.46 19.75 5.94
CA HIS A 329 12.09 19.01 4.73
C HIS A 329 13.11 17.93 4.36
N TYR A 330 14.41 18.20 4.54
CA TYR A 330 15.46 17.22 4.27
C TYR A 330 15.44 16.06 5.24
N LEU A 331 14.98 16.28 6.48
CA LEU A 331 14.75 15.19 7.43
C LEU A 331 13.61 14.28 6.95
N GLY A 332 12.53 14.87 6.40
CA GLY A 332 11.44 14.16 5.74
C GLY A 332 11.91 13.36 4.51
N LEU A 333 12.86 13.90 3.75
CA LEU A 333 13.45 13.20 2.61
C LEU A 333 14.41 12.10 3.05
N LEU A 334 15.28 12.38 4.05
CA LEU A 334 16.28 11.42 4.56
C LEU A 334 15.64 10.12 5.05
N LYS A 335 14.55 10.20 5.83
CA LYS A 335 13.81 9.00 6.28
C LYS A 335 13.30 8.13 5.13
N SER A 336 13.07 8.73 3.96
CA SER A 336 12.57 8.04 2.77
C SER A 336 13.68 7.52 1.85
N VAL A 337 14.91 8.00 2.03
CA VAL A 337 16.08 7.62 1.24
C VAL A 337 16.88 6.50 1.91
N LEU A 338 17.02 6.55 3.25
CA LEU A 338 17.74 5.53 4.00
C LEU A 338 17.08 4.17 3.89
N GLY A 339 17.88 3.16 3.56
CA GLY A 339 17.41 1.80 3.24
C GLY A 339 17.00 1.57 1.78
N TYR A 340 16.94 2.65 0.96
CA TYR A 340 16.53 2.59 -0.45
C TYR A 340 17.61 3.05 -1.43
N VAL A 341 18.80 3.32 -0.94
CA VAL A 341 20.02 3.62 -1.72
C VAL A 341 21.08 2.57 -1.45
N ASP A 342 22.09 2.50 -2.34
CA ASP A 342 23.25 1.64 -2.12
C ASP A 342 23.95 1.99 -0.82
N THR A 343 24.55 1.00 -0.18
CA THR A 343 25.47 1.16 0.94
C THR A 343 26.90 0.82 0.52
N LYS A 344 27.81 0.77 1.46
CA LYS A 344 29.19 0.36 1.19
C LYS A 344 29.25 -1.10 0.72
N ASN A 345 28.48 -1.98 1.33
CA ASN A 345 28.57 -3.42 1.14
C ASN A 345 27.48 -4.01 0.24
N TYR A 346 26.36 -3.29 0.03
CA TYR A 346 25.19 -3.78 -0.69
C TYR A 346 24.68 -2.78 -1.72
N THR A 347 24.23 -3.26 -2.87
CA THR A 347 23.29 -2.48 -3.67
C THR A 347 21.96 -2.38 -2.95
N TYR A 348 21.14 -1.36 -3.23
CA TYR A 348 19.86 -1.17 -2.55
C TYR A 348 18.93 -2.38 -2.69
N GLY A 349 18.94 -3.06 -3.84
CA GLY A 349 18.16 -4.30 -4.04
C GLY A 349 18.69 -5.46 -3.18
N GLN A 350 20.03 -5.63 -3.09
CA GLN A 350 20.63 -6.63 -2.21
C GLN A 350 20.36 -6.33 -0.74
N LEU A 351 20.51 -5.06 -0.33
CA LEU A 351 20.24 -4.61 1.04
C LEU A 351 18.81 -4.96 1.45
N PHE A 352 17.85 -4.66 0.59
CA PHE A 352 16.44 -4.92 0.84
C PHE A 352 16.15 -6.44 0.93
N ASN A 353 16.69 -7.22 0.00
CA ASN A 353 16.50 -8.67 0.00
C ASN A 353 17.14 -9.34 1.22
N GLU A 354 18.38 -8.98 1.58
CA GLU A 354 19.04 -9.54 2.77
C GLU A 354 18.31 -9.15 4.06
N THR A 355 17.83 -7.90 4.16
CA THR A 355 17.06 -7.43 5.32
C THR A 355 15.76 -8.23 5.44
N ASN A 356 14.98 -8.36 4.37
CA ASN A 356 13.70 -9.06 4.42
C ASN A 356 13.83 -10.58 4.53
N ALA A 357 14.93 -11.17 4.05
CA ALA A 357 15.20 -12.60 4.21
C ALA A 357 15.43 -13.00 5.67
N ARG A 358 15.89 -12.08 6.53
CA ARG A 358 16.35 -12.40 7.89
C ARG A 358 15.68 -11.59 9.00
N THR A 359 14.92 -10.56 8.64
CA THR A 359 14.23 -9.66 9.59
C THR A 359 12.79 -9.42 9.18
N GLY A 360 12.00 -8.81 10.04
CA GLY A 360 10.67 -8.30 9.72
C GLY A 360 10.69 -6.89 9.10
N GLY A 361 11.85 -6.43 8.63
CA GLY A 361 12.06 -5.13 8.02
C GLY A 361 12.77 -4.13 8.94
N ILE A 362 13.41 -3.14 8.31
CA ILE A 362 14.03 -1.98 8.96
C ILE A 362 13.45 -0.73 8.33
N GLN A 363 13.06 0.23 9.14
CA GLN A 363 12.45 1.48 8.69
C GLN A 363 13.05 2.68 9.41
N CYS A 364 13.33 3.74 8.65
CA CYS A 364 13.65 5.04 9.20
C CYS A 364 12.41 5.91 9.30
N GLY A 365 12.33 6.72 10.35
CA GLY A 365 11.20 7.57 10.64
C GLY A 365 11.58 8.86 11.35
N VAL A 366 10.63 9.74 11.52
CA VAL A 366 10.76 10.92 12.37
C VAL A 366 9.51 11.00 13.24
N ASP A 367 9.70 10.99 14.54
CA ASP A 367 8.63 11.16 15.52
C ASP A 367 8.76 12.53 16.19
N VAL A 368 7.63 13.17 16.42
CA VAL A 368 7.55 14.45 17.13
C VAL A 368 6.69 14.24 18.37
N PHE A 369 7.26 14.47 19.54
CA PHE A 369 6.60 14.28 20.83
C PHE A 369 6.37 15.63 21.48
N ASP A 370 5.12 15.91 21.79
CA ASP A 370 4.75 17.07 22.62
C ASP A 370 5.08 16.85 24.09
N LYS A 371 5.25 17.93 24.80
CA LYS A 371 5.44 17.88 26.25
C LYS A 371 4.10 18.09 26.95
N ALA A 372 3.77 17.17 27.84
CA ALA A 372 2.55 17.28 28.63
C ALA A 372 2.47 18.63 29.35
N ASN A 373 1.34 19.35 29.20
CA ASN A 373 1.06 20.66 29.80
C ASN A 373 1.95 21.83 29.28
N ASP A 374 2.63 21.66 28.15
CA ASP A 374 3.42 22.72 27.53
C ASP A 374 3.29 22.62 25.98
N PRO A 375 2.28 23.25 25.38
CA PRO A 375 1.98 23.11 23.96
C PRO A 375 3.04 23.71 23.03
N GLU A 376 3.92 24.55 23.56
CA GLU A 376 5.01 25.17 22.80
C GLU A 376 6.29 24.30 22.78
N ALA A 377 6.41 23.32 23.70
CA ALA A 377 7.56 22.47 23.82
C ALA A 377 7.32 21.10 23.17
N PHE A 378 8.19 20.74 22.25
CA PHE A 378 8.19 19.40 21.62
C PHE A 378 9.63 18.91 21.43
N ARG A 379 9.77 17.59 21.18
CA ARG A 379 11.03 16.95 20.81
C ARG A 379 10.86 16.24 19.49
N THR A 380 11.84 16.40 18.61
CA THR A 380 11.91 15.67 17.35
C THR A 380 12.95 14.57 17.48
N MET A 381 12.57 13.36 17.13
CA MET A 381 13.42 12.19 17.13
C MET A 381 13.52 11.62 15.72
N PHE A 382 14.74 11.52 15.20
CA PHE A 382 14.98 10.63 14.07
C PHE A 382 15.04 9.20 14.59
N THR A 383 14.32 8.28 13.97
CA THR A 383 14.18 6.91 14.45
C THR A 383 14.59 5.92 13.40
N ILE A 384 15.27 4.85 13.81
CA ILE A 384 15.42 3.64 13.03
C ILE A 384 14.80 2.49 13.82
N ARG A 385 13.83 1.84 13.21
CA ARG A 385 13.07 0.75 13.79
C ARG A 385 13.31 -0.52 13.03
N GLY A 386 13.41 -1.62 13.75
CA GLY A 386 13.49 -2.94 13.14
C GLY A 386 12.95 -4.01 14.04
N LYS A 387 12.63 -5.14 13.45
CA LYS A 387 12.12 -6.31 14.15
C LYS A 387 12.69 -7.57 13.51
N ALA A 388 13.05 -8.54 14.34
CA ALA A 388 13.60 -9.82 13.89
C ALA A 388 13.32 -10.92 14.91
N LEU A 389 13.40 -12.17 14.51
CA LEU A 389 13.48 -13.27 15.46
C LEU A 389 14.70 -13.10 16.37
N TYR A 390 14.62 -13.53 17.62
CA TYR A 390 15.72 -13.39 18.59
C TYR A 390 17.06 -13.93 18.07
N SER A 391 17.04 -15.01 17.28
CA SER A 391 18.23 -15.58 16.65
C SER A 391 18.88 -14.68 15.55
N GLN A 392 18.18 -13.66 15.11
CA GLN A 392 18.62 -12.74 14.04
C GLN A 392 18.86 -11.31 14.54
N MET A 393 18.84 -11.08 15.86
CA MET A 393 18.99 -9.74 16.43
C MET A 393 20.36 -9.13 16.10
N ASP A 394 21.44 -9.90 16.16
CA ASP A 394 22.79 -9.41 15.82
C ASP A 394 22.84 -8.93 14.36
N PHE A 395 22.20 -9.66 13.46
CA PHE A 395 22.10 -9.25 12.06
C PHE A 395 21.25 -7.98 11.90
N LEU A 396 20.17 -7.86 12.64
CA LEU A 396 19.34 -6.65 12.63
C LEU A 396 20.15 -5.41 12.99
N PHE A 397 20.95 -5.46 14.07
CA PHE A 397 21.80 -4.35 14.47
C PHE A 397 22.89 -4.03 13.44
N GLN A 398 23.53 -5.05 12.85
CA GLN A 398 24.51 -4.85 11.78
C GLN A 398 23.91 -4.13 10.57
N MET A 399 22.68 -4.49 10.18
CA MET A 399 22.01 -3.85 9.05
C MET A 399 21.55 -2.43 9.37
N MET A 400 21.13 -2.15 10.61
CA MET A 400 20.82 -0.79 11.05
C MET A 400 22.07 0.10 11.00
N GLU A 401 23.21 -0.41 11.46
CA GLU A 401 24.51 0.29 11.38
C GLU A 401 24.93 0.53 9.92
N GLU A 402 24.79 -0.48 9.06
CA GLU A 402 25.12 -0.36 7.61
C GLU A 402 24.28 0.75 6.96
N ILE A 403 22.97 0.78 7.22
CA ILE A 403 22.05 1.79 6.67
C ILE A 403 22.39 3.18 7.15
N LEU A 404 22.66 3.36 8.44
CA LEU A 404 22.91 4.68 9.02
C LEU A 404 24.27 5.25 8.62
N ASN A 405 25.32 4.40 8.62
CA ASN A 405 26.70 4.88 8.52
C ASN A 405 27.28 4.80 7.11
N THR A 406 26.69 3.99 6.21
CA THR A 406 27.33 3.70 4.92
C THR A 406 26.48 3.94 3.69
N SER A 407 25.25 4.46 3.84
CA SER A 407 24.36 4.80 2.74
C SER A 407 24.97 5.83 1.79
N LYS A 408 24.93 5.57 0.48
CA LYS A 408 25.50 6.44 -0.55
C LYS A 408 24.47 7.51 -0.96
N LEU A 409 24.43 8.58 -0.17
CA LEU A 409 23.50 9.70 -0.40
C LEU A 409 23.85 10.58 -1.61
N SER A 410 24.92 10.26 -2.34
CA SER A 410 25.38 10.99 -3.53
C SER A 410 24.90 10.37 -4.86
N ASP A 411 24.16 9.27 -4.85
CA ASP A 411 23.59 8.67 -6.07
C ASP A 411 22.40 9.49 -6.57
N THR A 412 22.70 10.50 -7.38
CA THR A 412 21.68 11.43 -7.90
C THR A 412 20.65 10.75 -8.82
N ARG A 413 21.01 9.66 -9.51
CA ARG A 413 20.06 8.90 -10.31
C ARG A 413 18.98 8.29 -9.40
N ARG A 414 19.43 7.56 -8.38
CA ARG A 414 18.53 6.90 -7.44
C ARG A 414 17.70 7.90 -6.63
N LEU A 415 18.29 9.02 -6.22
CA LEU A 415 17.57 10.10 -5.55
C LEU A 415 16.45 10.67 -6.42
N GLY A 416 16.65 10.84 -7.72
CA GLY A 416 15.61 11.30 -8.66
C GLY A 416 14.44 10.33 -8.75
N GLU A 417 14.72 9.02 -8.80
CA GLU A 417 13.70 7.97 -8.80
C GLU A 417 12.86 8.03 -7.50
N ILE A 418 13.51 8.09 -6.34
CA ILE A 418 12.85 8.16 -5.02
C ILE A 418 11.99 9.42 -4.90
N ILE A 419 12.49 10.59 -5.32
CA ILE A 419 11.74 11.85 -5.28
C ILE A 419 10.48 11.76 -6.15
N GLY A 420 10.57 11.18 -7.35
CA GLY A 420 9.41 10.95 -8.22
C GLY A 420 8.36 10.03 -7.59
N GLU A 421 8.81 8.95 -6.93
CA GLU A 421 7.92 8.05 -6.19
C GLU A 421 7.23 8.75 -5.01
N ILE A 422 7.97 9.55 -4.22
CA ILE A 422 7.42 10.31 -3.08
C ILE A 422 6.37 11.30 -3.58
N ARG A 423 6.66 12.02 -4.66
CA ARG A 423 5.72 12.98 -5.25
C ARG A 423 4.44 12.30 -5.71
N SER A 424 4.54 11.18 -6.41
CA SER A 424 3.39 10.44 -6.91
C SER A 424 2.49 9.94 -5.76
N ARG A 425 3.09 9.37 -4.71
CA ARG A 425 2.36 8.92 -3.52
C ARG A 425 1.74 10.09 -2.75
N GLY A 426 2.48 11.20 -2.61
CA GLY A 426 1.99 12.42 -1.97
C GLY A 426 0.75 12.98 -2.66
N GLN A 427 0.73 13.04 -4.00
CA GLN A 427 -0.43 13.47 -4.76
C GLN A 427 -1.65 12.57 -4.53
N ALA A 428 -1.46 11.26 -4.52
CA ALA A 428 -2.53 10.31 -4.22
C ALA A 428 -3.08 10.49 -2.80
N SER A 429 -2.20 10.72 -1.82
CA SER A 429 -2.57 10.97 -0.43
C SER A 429 -3.37 12.27 -0.26
N LEU A 430 -2.96 13.36 -0.94
CA LEU A 430 -3.68 14.63 -0.91
C LEU A 430 -5.13 14.48 -1.42
N ILE A 431 -5.35 13.63 -2.43
CA ILE A 431 -6.68 13.37 -2.98
C ILE A 431 -7.47 12.43 -2.05
N GLY A 432 -6.86 11.33 -1.63
CA GLY A 432 -7.54 10.28 -0.85
C GLY A 432 -7.80 10.65 0.62
N ALA A 433 -6.94 11.49 1.23
CA ALA A 433 -7.00 11.88 2.63
C ALA A 433 -6.99 13.41 2.82
N GLY A 434 -7.64 14.15 1.92
CA GLY A 434 -7.65 15.61 1.91
C GLY A 434 -8.11 16.25 3.23
N HIS A 435 -9.05 15.63 3.94
CA HIS A 435 -9.50 16.10 5.25
C HIS A 435 -8.38 16.05 6.31
N GLN A 436 -7.56 15.00 6.36
CA GLN A 436 -6.43 14.89 7.29
C GLN A 436 -5.36 15.92 6.96
N THR A 437 -5.05 16.08 5.67
CA THR A 437 -4.10 17.09 5.18
C THR A 437 -4.55 18.51 5.55
N ALA A 438 -5.85 18.81 5.40
CA ALA A 438 -6.42 20.11 5.75
C ALA A 438 -6.36 20.36 7.27
N VAL A 439 -6.61 19.35 8.10
CA VAL A 439 -6.50 19.45 9.56
C VAL A 439 -5.06 19.75 9.96
N LEU A 440 -4.08 18.98 9.47
CA LEU A 440 -2.67 19.21 9.79
C LEU A 440 -2.23 20.62 9.35
N ARG A 441 -2.56 21.02 8.11
CA ARG A 441 -2.23 22.36 7.60
C ARG A 441 -2.89 23.47 8.41
N SER A 442 -4.12 23.28 8.87
CA SER A 442 -4.82 24.25 9.73
C SER A 442 -4.17 24.34 11.11
N ALA A 443 -3.80 23.22 11.70
CA ALA A 443 -3.10 23.16 12.98
C ALA A 443 -1.73 23.84 12.93
N ALA A 444 -1.02 23.75 11.80
CA ALA A 444 0.29 24.35 11.59
C ALA A 444 0.30 25.89 11.72
N TYR A 445 -0.84 26.57 11.61
CA TYR A 445 -0.92 28.00 11.85
C TYR A 445 -0.96 28.39 13.34
N GLY A 446 -1.17 27.44 14.23
CA GLY A 446 -1.33 27.70 15.65
C GLY A 446 -0.48 26.82 16.58
N SER A 447 0.33 25.90 16.03
CA SER A 447 1.16 24.98 16.79
C SER A 447 2.51 24.79 16.12
N PRO A 448 3.64 25.12 16.78
CA PRO A 448 4.98 24.88 16.26
C PRO A 448 5.24 23.41 15.92
N MET A 449 4.71 22.48 16.73
CA MET A 449 4.81 21.05 16.47
C MET A 449 4.07 20.67 15.18
N ALA A 450 2.87 21.18 14.96
CA ALA A 450 2.09 20.87 13.76
C ALA A 450 2.71 21.50 12.51
N GLU A 451 3.33 22.69 12.62
CA GLU A 451 4.12 23.30 11.55
C GLU A 451 5.28 22.38 11.16
N TYR A 452 6.03 21.89 12.15
CA TYR A 452 7.12 20.94 11.94
C TYR A 452 6.65 19.67 11.23
N GLN A 453 5.52 19.12 11.64
CA GLN A 453 4.91 17.94 11.02
C GLN A 453 4.44 18.21 9.58
N ASP A 454 3.86 19.37 9.29
CA ASP A 454 3.43 19.75 7.94
C ASP A 454 4.63 19.87 6.99
N GLU A 455 5.74 20.43 7.47
CA GLU A 455 6.98 20.58 6.71
C GLU A 455 7.74 19.24 6.51
N MET A 456 7.42 18.19 7.26
CA MET A 456 8.02 16.84 7.10
C MET A 456 7.14 15.85 6.35
N ALA A 457 5.82 16.05 6.32
CA ALA A 457 4.90 15.05 5.78
C ALA A 457 3.58 15.62 5.21
N GLY A 458 3.31 16.91 5.39
CA GLY A 458 2.07 17.55 4.96
C GLY A 458 2.19 18.31 3.64
N VAL A 459 1.43 19.39 3.52
CA VAL A 459 1.39 20.25 2.32
C VAL A 459 2.73 20.95 2.08
N GLY A 460 3.39 21.41 3.15
CA GLY A 460 4.73 22.01 3.05
C GLY A 460 5.73 21.06 2.42
N TYR A 461 5.78 19.82 2.95
CA TYR A 461 6.63 18.77 2.41
C TYR A 461 6.30 18.43 0.95
N TYR A 462 5.02 18.30 0.61
CA TYR A 462 4.62 17.98 -0.77
C TYR A 462 5.09 19.04 -1.77
N LYS A 463 4.94 20.33 -1.43
CA LYS A 463 5.42 21.44 -2.26
C LYS A 463 6.94 21.42 -2.43
N PHE A 464 7.68 21.12 -1.37
CA PHE A 464 9.12 20.95 -1.43
C PHE A 464 9.52 19.82 -2.38
N ILE A 465 8.90 18.64 -2.27
CA ILE A 465 9.17 17.49 -3.14
C ILE A 465 8.80 17.79 -4.60
N GLU A 466 7.67 18.47 -4.84
CA GLU A 466 7.26 18.88 -6.18
C GLU A 466 8.28 19.85 -6.83
N ASP A 467 8.82 20.77 -6.05
CA ASP A 467 9.86 21.70 -6.50
C ASP A 467 11.18 20.98 -6.80
N LEU A 468 11.57 20.02 -5.94
CA LEU A 468 12.75 19.19 -6.18
C LEU A 468 12.62 18.33 -7.45
N GLU A 469 11.45 17.74 -7.70
CA GLU A 469 11.21 16.95 -8.92
C GLU A 469 11.32 17.81 -10.17
N LYS A 470 10.63 18.97 -10.18
CA LYS A 470 10.61 19.90 -11.33
C LYS A 470 11.99 20.44 -11.68
N ASN A 471 12.79 20.77 -10.67
CA ASN A 471 14.08 21.42 -10.81
C ASN A 471 15.26 20.48 -10.48
N PHE A 472 15.06 19.16 -10.61
CA PHE A 472 16.00 18.15 -10.12
C PHE A 472 17.41 18.33 -10.66
N GLN A 473 17.56 18.59 -11.98
CA GLN A 473 18.87 18.73 -12.63
C GLN A 473 19.67 19.91 -12.10
N GLU A 474 18.98 20.98 -11.69
CA GLU A 474 19.61 22.19 -11.15
C GLU A 474 19.92 22.05 -9.66
N LYS A 475 19.09 21.28 -8.92
CA LYS A 475 19.15 21.16 -7.46
C LYS A 475 19.84 19.90 -6.94
N LYS A 476 20.32 19.00 -7.80
CA LYS A 476 20.89 17.71 -7.37
C LYS A 476 22.02 17.84 -6.36
N ASP A 477 22.90 18.86 -6.49
CA ASP A 477 24.01 19.06 -5.57
C ASP A 477 23.52 19.63 -4.22
N GLU A 478 22.49 20.49 -4.24
CA GLU A 478 21.80 20.98 -3.05
C GLU A 478 21.12 19.84 -2.30
N ILE A 479 20.43 18.94 -3.04
CA ILE A 479 19.77 17.75 -2.46
C ILE A 479 20.80 16.87 -1.73
N VAL A 480 21.93 16.56 -2.37
CA VAL A 480 23.01 15.78 -1.76
C VAL A 480 23.54 16.46 -0.52
N ALA A 481 23.84 17.76 -0.58
CA ALA A 481 24.33 18.52 0.58
C ALA A 481 23.30 18.62 1.72
N GLY A 482 22.02 18.65 1.39
CA GLY A 482 20.94 18.69 2.39
C GLY A 482 20.72 17.35 3.10
N LEU A 483 21.05 16.22 2.45
CA LEU A 483 20.95 14.86 3.02
C LEU A 483 22.19 14.46 3.82
N GLN A 484 23.36 15.06 3.59
CA GLN A 484 24.62 14.86 4.32
C GLN A 484 24.71 15.74 5.57
#